data_46d0950f38be0d001f8c0e300070c0f4
#
_entry.id   46d0950f38be0d001f8c0e300070c0f4
#
_cell.length_a   1.000
_cell.length_b   1.000
_cell.length_c   1.000
_cell.angle_alpha   90.00
_cell.angle_beta   90.00
_cell.angle_gamma   90.00
#
_symmetry.space_group_name_H-M   'P 1'
#
loop_
_entity.id
_entity.type
_entity.pdbx_description
1 polymer ?
#
loop_
_entity_poly.entity_id
_entity_poly.type
_entity_poly.pdbx_seq_one_letter_code
_entity_poly.pdbx_strand_id
1 'polypeptide(L)'
;MLFDLKNGDEELFEELQPLNKFPNFHIWRGFFDGDFAQWKNKLNSYCTKDYIFQIDADEQVSPSLMVMLPSLLEMNQEVDLYWVPRVNTVEGITEEHIAKWRWHVNEFGFINWPDWQGRIYRNREGIEWTGKVHERITGYKTIAQLPAVEDYSLRHPKTIERQEKQNKLYDSL
;
A
#
# COMPACT_ATOMS: atom_id res chain seq x y z
N MET A 1 -2.13 12.68 1.34
CA MET A 1 -2.83 11.83 0.34
C MET A 1 -2.77 12.50 -1.02
N LEU A 2 -2.65 11.75 -2.12
CA LEU A 2 -2.73 12.28 -3.49
C LEU A 2 -4.04 11.80 -4.13
N PHE A 3 -4.88 12.74 -4.56
CA PHE A 3 -6.20 12.49 -5.13
C PHE A 3 -6.15 12.61 -6.66
N ASP A 4 -6.68 11.60 -7.36
CA ASP A 4 -6.73 11.60 -8.83
C ASP A 4 -7.94 12.40 -9.33
N LEU A 5 -7.69 13.48 -10.06
CA LEU A 5 -8.73 14.32 -10.64
C LEU A 5 -9.39 13.73 -11.88
N LYS A 6 -8.77 12.74 -12.52
CA LYS A 6 -9.30 12.14 -13.75
C LYS A 6 -10.33 11.04 -13.46
N ASN A 7 -10.04 10.21 -12.46
CA ASN A 7 -10.85 9.02 -12.14
C ASN A 7 -11.40 9.06 -10.71
N GLY A 8 -11.04 10.09 -9.94
CA GLY A 8 -11.53 10.29 -8.57
C GLY A 8 -12.97 10.77 -8.55
N ASP A 9 -13.65 10.45 -7.46
CA ASP A 9 -15.00 10.89 -7.17
C ASP A 9 -14.96 12.29 -6.52
N GLU A 10 -15.55 13.28 -7.16
CA GLU A 10 -15.57 14.66 -6.64
C GLU A 10 -16.35 14.75 -5.31
N GLU A 11 -17.41 13.96 -5.12
CA GLU A 11 -18.16 13.92 -3.86
C GLU A 11 -17.25 13.41 -2.73
N LEU A 12 -16.51 12.34 -2.97
CA LEU A 12 -15.50 11.84 -2.03
C LEU A 12 -14.41 12.89 -1.74
N PHE A 13 -14.00 13.65 -2.75
CA PHE A 13 -13.02 14.71 -2.55
C PHE A 13 -13.56 15.81 -1.61
N GLU A 14 -14.81 16.25 -1.80
CA GLU A 14 -15.46 17.21 -0.92
C GLU A 14 -15.60 16.70 0.53
N GLU A 15 -15.92 15.43 0.71
CA GLU A 15 -15.96 14.79 2.04
C GLU A 15 -14.60 14.75 2.73
N LEU A 16 -13.51 14.59 1.97
CA LEU A 16 -12.15 14.53 2.51
C LEU A 16 -11.54 15.90 2.81
N GLN A 17 -11.98 16.96 2.12
CA GLN A 17 -11.44 18.32 2.29
C GLN A 17 -11.38 18.83 3.74
N PRO A 18 -12.41 18.61 4.59
CA PRO A 18 -12.37 19.03 5.99
C PRO A 18 -11.22 18.44 6.80
N LEU A 19 -10.61 17.33 6.35
CA LEU A 19 -9.48 16.73 7.03
C LEU A 19 -8.19 17.60 6.92
N ASN A 20 -8.11 18.50 5.94
CA ASN A 20 -7.01 19.46 5.81
C ASN A 20 -6.89 20.45 6.99
N LYS A 21 -7.91 20.53 7.86
CA LYS A 21 -7.82 21.29 9.12
C LYS A 21 -6.82 20.69 10.12
N PHE A 22 -6.48 19.41 9.98
CA PHE A 22 -5.50 18.76 10.82
C PHE A 22 -4.09 19.07 10.29
N PRO A 23 -3.16 19.55 11.14
CA PRO A 23 -1.84 20.05 10.69
C PRO A 23 -0.96 18.97 10.05
N ASN A 24 -1.25 17.71 10.30
CA ASN A 24 -0.49 16.56 9.78
C ASN A 24 -1.22 15.82 8.65
N PHE A 25 -2.31 16.37 8.13
CA PHE A 25 -3.07 15.78 7.04
C PHE A 25 -3.15 16.73 5.86
N HIS A 26 -2.69 16.29 4.70
CA HIS A 26 -2.68 17.08 3.48
C HIS A 26 -3.22 16.27 2.31
N ILE A 27 -4.06 16.90 1.49
CA ILE A 27 -4.56 16.35 0.25
C ILE A 27 -3.98 17.16 -0.90
N TRP A 28 -3.24 16.50 -1.79
CA TRP A 28 -2.79 17.06 -3.05
C TRP A 28 -3.64 16.50 -4.19
N ARG A 29 -3.77 17.27 -5.25
CA ARG A 29 -4.49 16.88 -6.47
C ARG A 29 -3.51 16.55 -7.59
N GLY A 30 -3.86 15.59 -8.44
CA GLY A 30 -3.07 15.23 -9.60
C GLY A 30 -3.90 14.49 -10.64
N PHE A 31 -3.29 14.24 -11.79
CA PHE A 31 -3.88 13.41 -12.85
C PHE A 31 -3.09 12.13 -12.92
N PHE A 32 -3.74 11.00 -12.72
CA PHE A 32 -3.16 9.68 -12.91
C PHE A 32 -3.18 9.33 -14.40
N ASP A 33 -2.03 9.06 -14.97
CA ASP A 33 -1.83 8.76 -16.40
C ASP A 33 -1.65 7.27 -16.70
N GLY A 34 -1.82 6.42 -15.68
CA GLY A 34 -1.66 4.97 -15.79
C GLY A 34 -0.27 4.47 -15.37
N ASP A 35 0.61 5.36 -14.87
CA ASP A 35 1.91 4.99 -14.30
C ASP A 35 1.87 5.04 -12.78
N PHE A 36 1.76 3.85 -12.15
CA PHE A 36 1.68 3.74 -10.70
C PHE A 36 2.97 4.17 -10.00
N ALA A 37 4.14 3.91 -10.59
CA ALA A 37 5.40 4.34 -10.00
C ALA A 37 5.53 5.86 -9.99
N GLN A 38 5.23 6.52 -11.10
CA GLN A 38 5.22 7.99 -11.16
C GLN A 38 4.22 8.59 -10.17
N TRP A 39 3.03 7.97 -10.05
CA TRP A 39 2.02 8.43 -9.10
C TRP A 39 2.48 8.35 -7.66
N LYS A 40 3.10 7.22 -7.26
CA LYS A 40 3.66 7.05 -5.91
C LYS A 40 4.85 7.97 -5.67
N ASN A 41 5.74 8.14 -6.64
CA ASN A 41 6.87 9.07 -6.53
C ASN A 41 6.42 10.54 -6.43
N LYS A 42 5.35 10.92 -7.13
CA LYS A 42 4.73 12.23 -6.95
C LYS A 42 4.24 12.44 -5.52
N LEU A 43 3.58 11.43 -4.91
CA LEU A 43 3.19 11.51 -3.51
C LEU A 43 4.41 11.62 -2.59
N ASN A 44 5.46 10.83 -2.86
CA ASN A 44 6.71 10.86 -2.10
C ASN A 44 7.37 12.24 -2.10
N SER A 45 7.30 12.99 -3.21
CA SER A 45 7.89 14.34 -3.32
C SER A 45 7.31 15.36 -2.34
N TYR A 46 6.15 15.08 -1.75
CA TYR A 46 5.55 15.90 -0.70
C TYR A 46 5.95 15.45 0.72
N CYS A 47 6.65 14.32 0.85
CA CYS A 47 7.08 13.81 2.15
C CYS A 47 8.38 14.48 2.59
N THR A 48 8.45 14.89 3.86
CA THR A 48 9.59 15.64 4.40
C THR A 48 10.29 14.95 5.57
N LYS A 49 9.82 13.78 5.98
CA LYS A 49 10.40 13.00 7.08
C LYS A 49 11.39 11.95 6.57
N ASP A 50 12.16 11.36 7.46
CA ASP A 50 13.25 10.41 7.14
C ASP A 50 12.76 9.09 6.53
N TYR A 51 11.54 8.70 6.83
CA TYR A 51 10.89 7.51 6.29
C TYR A 51 9.54 7.84 5.67
N ILE A 52 9.19 7.09 4.65
CA ILE A 52 7.87 7.06 4.03
C ILE A 52 7.22 5.72 4.34
N PHE A 53 5.97 5.75 4.80
CA PHE A 53 5.12 4.58 4.89
C PHE A 53 4.04 4.70 3.82
N GLN A 54 4.21 4.00 2.70
CA GLN A 54 3.26 3.98 1.60
C GLN A 54 2.11 3.03 1.91
N ILE A 55 0.90 3.56 1.92
CA ILE A 55 -0.34 2.80 2.16
C ILE A 55 -1.27 3.06 0.99
N ASP A 56 -1.81 2.00 0.39
CA ASP A 56 -2.80 2.12 -0.68
C ASP A 56 -4.20 2.40 -0.07
N ALA A 57 -5.09 3.03 -0.82
CA ALA A 57 -6.38 3.50 -0.31
C ALA A 57 -7.32 2.38 0.19
N ASP A 58 -7.05 1.15 -0.18
CA ASP A 58 -7.78 -0.05 0.23
C ASP A 58 -7.03 -0.88 1.29
N GLU A 59 -5.97 -0.33 1.87
CA GLU A 59 -5.21 -0.95 2.94
C GLU A 59 -5.48 -0.28 4.29
N GLN A 60 -5.42 -1.06 5.35
CA GLN A 60 -5.54 -0.60 6.74
C GLN A 60 -4.32 -1.06 7.53
N VAL A 61 -3.72 -0.16 8.27
CA VAL A 61 -2.58 -0.47 9.15
C VAL A 61 -3.09 -1.03 10.47
N SER A 62 -2.48 -2.11 10.96
CA SER A 62 -2.80 -2.59 12.31
C SER A 62 -2.44 -1.55 13.37
N PRO A 63 -3.24 -1.37 14.43
CA PRO A 63 -2.91 -0.44 15.51
C PRO A 63 -1.57 -0.74 16.19
N SER A 64 -1.25 -2.02 16.37
CA SER A 64 0.01 -2.46 16.97
C SER A 64 1.23 -2.01 16.14
N LEU A 65 1.15 -2.14 14.81
CA LEU A 65 2.21 -1.66 13.90
C LEU A 65 2.39 -0.14 14.05
N MET A 66 1.31 0.63 14.09
CA MET A 66 1.40 2.08 14.24
C MET A 66 2.07 2.51 15.55
N VAL A 67 1.79 1.81 16.64
CA VAL A 67 2.40 2.08 17.96
C VAL A 67 3.87 1.71 17.98
N MET A 68 4.23 0.56 17.39
CA MET A 68 5.60 0.05 17.38
C MET A 68 6.53 0.81 16.42
N LEU A 69 5.99 1.31 15.31
CA LEU A 69 6.77 1.81 14.17
C LEU A 69 7.82 2.87 14.54
N PRO A 70 7.53 3.91 15.38
CA PRO A 70 8.53 4.90 15.71
C PRO A 70 9.79 4.30 16.37
N SER A 71 9.59 3.43 17.37
CA SER A 71 10.71 2.76 18.06
C SER A 71 11.46 1.79 17.14
N LEU A 72 10.75 1.08 16.26
CA LEU A 72 11.37 0.21 15.27
C LEU A 72 12.33 1.00 14.37
N LEU A 73 11.88 2.13 13.83
CA LEU A 73 12.67 2.96 12.93
C LEU A 73 13.87 3.63 13.63
N GLU A 74 13.68 4.04 14.89
CA GLU A 74 14.75 4.63 15.70
C GLU A 74 15.86 3.63 16.02
N MET A 75 15.49 2.38 16.34
CA MET A 75 16.45 1.33 16.71
C MET A 75 17.17 0.70 15.51
N ASN A 76 16.70 0.88 14.30
CA ASN A 76 17.21 0.23 13.08
C ASN A 76 17.47 1.24 11.97
N GLN A 77 18.24 2.27 12.29
CA GLN A 77 18.49 3.38 11.35
C GLN A 77 19.30 2.97 10.11
N GLU A 78 19.93 1.81 10.09
CA GLU A 78 20.65 1.27 8.94
C GLU A 78 19.74 0.63 7.88
N VAL A 79 18.46 0.39 8.20
CA VAL A 79 17.53 -0.27 7.29
C VAL A 79 16.92 0.73 6.31
N ASP A 80 17.05 0.45 5.02
CA ASP A 80 16.49 1.28 3.95
C ASP A 80 15.05 0.94 3.61
N LEU A 81 14.70 -0.35 3.62
CA LEU A 81 13.38 -0.87 3.21
C LEU A 81 12.90 -1.96 4.16
N TYR A 82 11.68 -1.80 4.65
CA TYR A 82 10.98 -2.83 5.40
C TYR A 82 9.89 -3.47 4.55
N TRP A 83 9.90 -4.81 4.55
CA TRP A 83 8.82 -5.63 4.03
C TRP A 83 7.79 -5.84 5.12
N VAL A 84 6.56 -5.44 4.82
CA VAL A 84 5.41 -5.52 5.73
C VAL A 84 4.50 -6.64 5.25
N PRO A 85 4.10 -7.59 6.12
CA PRO A 85 3.16 -8.64 5.73
C PRO A 85 1.78 -8.04 5.50
N ARG A 86 1.03 -8.57 4.52
CA ARG A 86 -0.31 -8.12 4.20
C ARG A 86 -1.30 -9.28 4.28
N VAL A 87 -2.37 -9.08 5.03
CA VAL A 87 -3.51 -9.97 5.14
C VAL A 87 -4.49 -9.61 4.04
N ASN A 88 -4.60 -10.45 3.01
CA ASN A 88 -5.59 -10.31 1.96
C ASN A 88 -6.81 -11.18 2.30
N THR A 89 -7.99 -10.59 2.28
CA THR A 89 -9.28 -11.29 2.39
C THR A 89 -10.21 -10.87 1.26
N VAL A 90 -10.97 -11.82 0.71
CA VAL A 90 -11.97 -11.53 -0.33
C VAL A 90 -13.31 -12.12 0.08
N GLU A 91 -14.25 -11.24 0.40
CA GLU A 91 -15.62 -11.62 0.69
C GLU A 91 -16.31 -12.15 -0.58
N GLY A 92 -17.05 -13.26 -0.45
CA GLY A 92 -17.71 -13.91 -1.60
C GLY A 92 -16.81 -14.79 -2.45
N ILE A 93 -15.58 -15.07 -2.00
CA ILE A 93 -14.67 -16.01 -2.70
C ILE A 93 -15.27 -17.42 -2.69
N THR A 94 -15.11 -18.12 -3.83
CA THR A 94 -15.50 -19.52 -3.99
C THR A 94 -14.31 -20.42 -4.32
N GLU A 95 -14.46 -21.74 -4.22
CA GLU A 95 -13.42 -22.69 -4.62
C GLU A 95 -13.04 -22.56 -6.10
N GLU A 96 -14.00 -22.17 -6.94
CA GLU A 96 -13.74 -21.91 -8.36
C GLU A 96 -12.80 -20.72 -8.56
N HIS A 97 -12.99 -19.65 -7.80
CA HIS A 97 -12.09 -18.49 -7.81
C HIS A 97 -10.69 -18.86 -7.33
N ILE A 98 -10.59 -19.62 -6.24
CA ILE A 98 -9.32 -20.09 -5.68
C ILE A 98 -8.56 -20.93 -6.72
N ALA A 99 -9.23 -21.87 -7.36
CA ALA A 99 -8.63 -22.71 -8.39
C ALA A 99 -8.20 -21.91 -9.64
N LYS A 100 -9.09 -21.01 -10.12
CA LYS A 100 -8.85 -20.17 -11.31
C LYS A 100 -7.64 -19.26 -11.15
N TRP A 101 -7.49 -18.63 -9.97
CA TRP A 101 -6.39 -17.69 -9.70
C TRP A 101 -5.20 -18.34 -9.02
N ARG A 102 -5.28 -19.66 -8.76
CA ARG A 102 -4.22 -20.44 -8.08
C ARG A 102 -3.84 -19.84 -6.73
N TRP A 103 -4.85 -19.40 -5.99
CA TRP A 103 -4.63 -18.82 -4.68
C TRP A 103 -4.48 -19.93 -3.62
N HIS A 104 -3.67 -19.65 -2.63
CA HIS A 104 -3.60 -20.43 -1.41
C HIS A 104 -4.36 -19.69 -0.32
N VAL A 105 -5.35 -20.36 0.29
CA VAL A 105 -6.14 -19.79 1.40
C VAL A 105 -5.83 -20.62 2.64
N ASN A 106 -5.37 -19.97 3.70
CA ASN A 106 -5.07 -20.64 4.96
C ASN A 106 -6.34 -20.85 5.83
N GLU A 107 -6.17 -21.47 6.99
CA GLU A 107 -7.25 -21.77 7.94
C GLU A 107 -7.98 -20.53 8.49
N PHE A 108 -7.36 -19.34 8.41
CA PHE A 108 -7.93 -18.05 8.81
C PHE A 108 -8.64 -17.32 7.65
N GLY A 109 -8.68 -17.91 6.46
CA GLY A 109 -9.23 -17.28 5.25
C GLY A 109 -8.30 -16.25 4.60
N PHE A 110 -7.00 -16.22 4.96
CA PHE A 110 -6.04 -15.30 4.36
C PHE A 110 -5.49 -15.85 3.06
N ILE A 111 -5.51 -15.01 2.02
CA ILE A 111 -5.06 -15.36 0.68
C ILE A 111 -3.57 -15.08 0.53
N ASN A 112 -2.81 -16.11 0.11
CA ASN A 112 -1.37 -16.06 -0.15
C ASN A 112 -0.53 -15.49 1.02
N TRP A 113 -0.97 -15.73 2.24
CA TRP A 113 -0.28 -15.26 3.45
C TRP A 113 1.08 -15.95 3.66
N PRO A 114 2.13 -15.20 4.09
CA PRO A 114 2.19 -13.74 4.18
C PRO A 114 2.49 -13.12 2.80
N ASP A 115 1.69 -12.16 2.39
CA ASP A 115 1.91 -11.40 1.16
C ASP A 115 2.81 -10.19 1.48
N TRP A 116 4.11 -10.36 1.29
CA TRP A 116 5.11 -9.37 1.64
C TRP A 116 5.10 -8.16 0.71
N GLN A 117 4.96 -6.95 1.29
CA GLN A 117 4.92 -5.68 0.58
C GLN A 117 6.04 -4.75 1.07
N GLY A 118 6.85 -4.22 0.17
CA GLY A 118 7.80 -3.15 0.49
C GLY A 118 7.03 -1.86 0.71
N ARG A 119 6.84 -1.46 1.98
CA ARG A 119 5.92 -0.35 2.31
C ARG A 119 6.56 0.77 3.12
N ILE A 120 7.59 0.47 3.91
CA ILE A 120 8.25 1.48 4.74
C ILE A 120 9.69 1.61 4.24
N TYR A 121 10.09 2.79 3.83
CA TYR A 121 11.41 2.99 3.22
C TYR A 121 11.97 4.38 3.51
N ARG A 122 13.31 4.48 3.43
CA ARG A 122 14.02 5.75 3.58
C ARG A 122 13.57 6.76 2.54
N ASN A 123 13.28 7.97 3.01
CA ASN A 123 13.03 9.12 2.16
C ASN A 123 14.36 9.78 1.79
N ARG A 124 15.07 9.21 0.82
CA ARG A 124 16.31 9.78 0.31
C ARG A 124 16.40 9.59 -1.20
N GLU A 125 17.23 10.44 -1.80
CA GLU A 125 17.51 10.38 -3.23
C GLU A 125 18.00 8.99 -3.65
N GLY A 126 17.49 8.50 -4.77
CA GLY A 126 17.80 7.19 -5.34
C GLY A 126 16.91 6.04 -4.82
N ILE A 127 16.14 6.22 -3.75
CA ILE A 127 15.11 5.24 -3.36
C ILE A 127 13.77 5.71 -3.92
N GLU A 128 13.26 4.97 -4.90
CA GLU A 128 12.08 5.35 -5.65
C GLU A 128 11.29 4.13 -6.15
N TRP A 129 10.02 4.38 -6.51
CA TRP A 129 9.19 3.42 -7.21
C TRP A 129 9.57 3.38 -8.69
N THR A 130 9.65 2.16 -9.26
CA THR A 130 9.93 1.91 -10.68
C THR A 130 8.96 0.86 -11.23
N GLY A 131 8.67 0.95 -12.54
CA GLY A 131 7.71 0.06 -13.22
C GLY A 131 6.32 0.67 -13.31
N LYS A 132 5.79 0.76 -14.53
CA LYS A 132 4.48 1.35 -14.81
C LYS A 132 3.34 0.59 -14.12
N VAL A 133 3.40 -0.75 -14.18
CA VAL A 133 2.50 -1.70 -13.53
C VAL A 133 3.35 -2.71 -12.78
N HIS A 134 2.87 -3.24 -11.64
CA HIS A 134 3.66 -4.09 -10.73
C HIS A 134 4.91 -3.38 -10.21
N GLU A 135 4.73 -2.12 -9.89
CA GLU A 135 5.78 -1.23 -9.44
C GLU A 135 6.50 -1.75 -8.19
N ARG A 136 7.79 -1.47 -8.11
CA ARG A 136 8.67 -1.91 -7.02
C ARG A 136 9.54 -0.76 -6.56
N ILE A 137 9.90 -0.78 -5.28
CA ILE A 137 10.91 0.15 -4.75
C ILE A 137 12.28 -0.36 -5.16
N THR A 138 13.13 0.56 -5.63
CA THR A 138 14.52 0.33 -6.03
C THR A 138 15.45 1.30 -5.34
N GLY A 139 16.78 1.11 -5.47
CA GLY A 139 17.80 2.00 -4.93
C GLY A 139 18.16 1.80 -3.46
N TYR A 140 17.44 0.94 -2.74
CA TYR A 140 17.77 0.56 -1.37
C TYR A 140 18.99 -0.38 -1.33
N LYS A 141 19.72 -0.38 -0.20
CA LYS A 141 20.89 -1.26 0.03
C LYS A 141 20.63 -2.30 1.11
N THR A 142 19.82 -1.96 2.10
CA THR A 142 19.52 -2.80 3.25
C THR A 142 18.02 -3.05 3.37
N ILE A 143 17.66 -4.26 3.76
CA ILE A 143 16.27 -4.65 3.95
C ILE A 143 16.07 -5.28 5.33
N ALA A 144 14.89 -5.11 5.87
CA ALA A 144 14.38 -5.90 6.97
C ALA A 144 12.96 -6.39 6.66
N GLN A 145 12.53 -7.42 7.34
CA GLN A 145 11.22 -8.02 7.18
C GLN A 145 10.53 -8.04 8.54
N LEU A 146 9.33 -7.49 8.63
CA LEU A 146 8.56 -7.53 9.86
C LEU A 146 8.08 -8.96 10.14
N PRO A 147 7.82 -9.34 11.40
CA PRO A 147 7.24 -10.65 11.70
C PRO A 147 5.93 -10.90 10.96
N ALA A 148 5.74 -12.12 10.44
CA ALA A 148 4.51 -12.55 9.78
C ALA A 148 3.38 -12.82 10.79
N VAL A 149 2.91 -11.78 11.46
CA VAL A 149 1.80 -11.80 12.39
C VAL A 149 0.83 -10.66 12.07
N GLU A 150 -0.45 -10.86 12.35
CA GLU A 150 -1.49 -9.85 12.05
C GLU A 150 -1.23 -8.50 12.71
N ASP A 151 -0.66 -8.50 13.91
CA ASP A 151 -0.36 -7.29 14.67
C ASP A 151 0.65 -6.36 13.97
N TYR A 152 1.45 -6.89 13.05
CA TYR A 152 2.44 -6.11 12.31
C TYR A 152 2.14 -6.07 10.81
N SER A 153 0.88 -6.26 10.44
CA SER A 153 0.47 -6.35 9.05
C SER A 153 -0.36 -5.16 8.56
N LEU A 154 -0.47 -5.09 7.24
CA LEU A 154 -1.52 -4.37 6.55
C LEU A 154 -2.72 -5.30 6.36
N ARG A 155 -3.93 -4.81 6.51
CA ARG A 155 -5.17 -5.51 6.14
C ARG A 155 -5.66 -4.97 4.82
N HIS A 156 -6.04 -5.86 3.91
CA HIS A 156 -6.47 -5.55 2.57
C HIS A 156 -7.76 -6.34 2.25
N PRO A 157 -8.89 -5.91 2.82
CA PRO A 157 -10.18 -6.54 2.57
C PRO A 157 -10.75 -6.12 1.21
N LYS A 158 -11.28 -7.07 0.46
CA LYS A 158 -11.98 -6.83 -0.81
C LYS A 158 -13.28 -7.62 -0.87
N THR A 159 -14.14 -7.24 -1.81
CA THR A 159 -15.23 -8.09 -2.28
C THR A 159 -14.83 -8.78 -3.59
N ILE A 160 -15.52 -9.85 -3.94
CA ILE A 160 -15.23 -10.59 -5.17
C ILE A 160 -15.43 -9.72 -6.42
N GLU A 161 -16.46 -8.87 -6.42
CA GLU A 161 -16.76 -7.96 -7.55
C GLU A 161 -15.60 -6.97 -7.78
N ARG A 162 -15.06 -6.43 -6.67
CA ARG A 162 -13.92 -5.50 -6.74
C ARG A 162 -12.67 -6.21 -7.25
N GLN A 163 -12.42 -7.44 -6.81
CA GLN A 163 -11.29 -8.23 -7.28
C GLN A 163 -11.40 -8.57 -8.76
N GLU A 164 -12.58 -8.97 -9.23
CA GLU A 164 -12.81 -9.23 -10.66
C GLU A 164 -12.62 -7.98 -11.53
N LYS A 165 -13.13 -6.84 -11.05
CA LYS A 165 -12.95 -5.55 -11.74
C LYS A 165 -11.47 -5.18 -11.86
N GLN A 166 -10.71 -5.37 -10.78
CA GLN A 166 -9.28 -5.11 -10.76
C GLN A 166 -8.50 -6.02 -11.72
N ASN A 167 -8.81 -7.32 -11.75
CA ASN A 167 -8.18 -8.26 -12.68
C ASN A 167 -8.43 -7.84 -14.13
N LYS A 168 -9.68 -7.49 -14.49
CA LYS A 168 -10.01 -6.99 -15.84
C LYS A 168 -9.24 -5.71 -16.21
N LEU A 169 -9.03 -4.82 -15.25
CA LEU A 169 -8.23 -3.61 -15.47
C LEU A 169 -6.77 -3.95 -15.78
N TYR A 170 -6.16 -4.84 -15.00
CA TYR A 170 -4.77 -5.25 -15.21
C TYR A 170 -4.56 -6.00 -16.52
N ASP A 171 -5.53 -6.80 -16.97
CA ASP A 171 -5.49 -7.49 -18.26
C ASP A 171 -5.56 -6.50 -19.45
N SER A 172 -5.97 -5.24 -19.21
CA SER A 172 -6.11 -4.18 -20.24
C SER A 172 -4.93 -3.21 -20.31
N LEU A 173 -4.00 -3.27 -19.36
CA LEU A 173 -2.81 -2.40 -19.26
C LEU A 173 -1.56 -3.05 -19.84
#